data_c6fd40eabb5a3c7bbce8e20d3189a9e3
#
_entry.id   c6fd40eabb5a3c7bbce8e20d3189a9e3
#
_cell.length_a   1.000
_cell.length_b   1.000
_cell.length_c   1.000
_cell.angle_alpha   90.00
_cell.angle_beta   90.00
_cell.angle_gamma   90.00
#
_symmetry.space_group_name_H-M   'P 1'
#
loop_
_entity.id
_entity.type
_entity.pdbx_description
1 polymer ?
#
loop_
_entity_poly.entity_id
_entity_poly.type
_entity_poly.pdbx_seq_one_letter_code
_entity_poly.pdbx_strand_id
1 'polypeptide(L)'
;MRKGKTWLTGLLIAVAAAASVALAACSSEDENGGVGSLEIRLSALSATAAGLNAQVSETQRYVTGVEAITVTFSRVDVHRSANAGNNDAGWIEVLDSSRPLVERTFDLLLVAGGNFDVLGLTGLPAGHYQQVRVIIDEATVTILGVPSPLAISSGAQTGLKLNRNFTVFDGQETRLTLDFDAEQSVKEESPDSGIYSLDPVIGIVQS
;
A
#
# COMPACT_ATOMS: atom_id res chain seq x y z
N MET A 1 36.69 7.07 96.28
CA MET A 1 36.18 8.42 96.49
C MET A 1 35.33 8.88 95.33
N ARG A 2 34.11 9.24 95.69
CA ARG A 2 33.19 10.25 95.11
C ARG A 2 32.86 10.23 93.65
N LYS A 3 31.61 9.84 93.40
CA LYS A 3 30.43 10.68 93.07
C LYS A 3 30.42 11.01 91.56
N GLY A 4 29.51 10.66 90.80
CA GLY A 4 28.03 10.77 90.88
C GLY A 4 27.59 11.81 89.88
N LYS A 5 26.75 11.49 89.01
CA LYS A 5 25.46 12.16 88.75
C LYS A 5 24.87 11.78 87.38
N THR A 6 23.75 11.22 87.48
CA THR A 6 22.67 11.14 86.51
C THR A 6 22.24 12.49 85.96
N TRP A 7 21.71 12.58 84.78
CA TRP A 7 20.60 13.42 84.32
C TRP A 7 20.36 13.06 82.83
N LEU A 8 19.30 12.33 82.54
CA LEU A 8 17.98 12.77 82.12
C LEU A 8 17.90 13.21 80.65
N THR A 9 17.27 12.36 79.95
CA THR A 9 16.15 12.58 78.99
C THR A 9 16.21 13.81 78.10
N GLY A 10 16.24 13.54 76.82
CA GLY A 10 15.84 14.43 75.74
C GLY A 10 15.42 13.63 74.52
N LEU A 11 14.17 13.24 74.52
CA LEU A 11 13.50 12.63 73.40
C LEU A 11 13.28 13.69 72.28
N LEU A 12 14.14 13.71 71.27
CA LEU A 12 13.97 14.55 70.10
C LEU A 12 13.38 13.65 69.02
N ILE A 13 12.08 13.81 68.82
CA ILE A 13 11.34 13.25 67.67
C ILE A 13 11.78 14.04 66.44
N ALA A 14 12.66 13.47 65.64
CA ALA A 14 12.94 13.98 64.29
C ALA A 14 11.82 13.51 63.36
N VAL A 15 10.92 14.41 63.04
CA VAL A 15 9.96 14.24 61.95
C VAL A 15 10.75 14.28 60.64
N ALA A 16 10.99 13.10 60.09
CA ALA A 16 11.49 12.99 58.71
C ALA A 16 10.35 13.32 57.77
N ALA A 17 10.34 14.53 57.25
CA ALA A 17 9.53 14.89 56.12
C ALA A 17 10.03 14.11 54.88
N ALA A 18 9.35 13.04 54.54
CA ALA A 18 9.54 12.37 53.30
C ALA A 18 9.04 13.29 52.17
N ALA A 19 9.96 14.04 51.58
CA ALA A 19 9.70 14.71 50.31
C ALA A 19 9.55 13.63 49.23
N SER A 20 8.30 13.29 48.92
CA SER A 20 7.95 12.51 47.74
C SER A 20 8.29 13.35 46.53
N VAL A 21 9.46 13.14 45.97
CA VAL A 21 9.77 13.59 44.59
C VAL A 21 8.92 12.71 43.69
N ALA A 22 7.76 13.23 43.28
CA ALA A 22 7.07 12.70 42.14
C ALA A 22 7.99 12.98 40.95
N LEU A 23 8.74 11.94 40.55
CA LEU A 23 9.27 11.92 39.20
C LEU A 23 8.03 11.87 38.27
N ALA A 24 7.65 13.04 37.77
CA ALA A 24 6.91 13.11 36.54
C ALA A 24 7.86 12.48 35.49
N ALA A 25 7.68 11.19 35.26
CA ALA A 25 8.12 10.60 34.03
C ALA A 25 7.38 11.35 32.93
N CYS A 26 7.98 12.43 32.40
CA CYS A 26 7.71 12.80 31.03
C CYS A 26 8.09 11.55 30.21
N SER A 27 7.11 10.74 29.88
CA SER A 27 7.20 9.94 28.69
C SER A 27 7.40 10.97 27.58
N SER A 28 8.65 11.25 27.20
CA SER A 28 8.94 11.63 25.85
C SER A 28 8.24 10.55 25.03
N GLU A 29 7.16 10.91 24.37
CA GLU A 29 6.67 10.14 23.24
C GLU A 29 7.88 10.04 22.33
N ASP A 30 8.52 8.87 22.37
CA ASP A 30 9.59 8.53 21.45
C ASP A 30 8.98 8.66 20.06
N GLU A 31 9.41 9.70 19.34
CA GLU A 31 9.17 9.82 17.89
C GLU A 31 9.83 8.67 17.09
N ASN A 32 10.34 7.69 17.79
CA ASN A 32 10.77 6.41 17.24
C ASN A 32 9.54 5.49 17.15
N GLY A 33 8.56 5.93 16.37
CA GLY A 33 7.43 5.08 16.01
C GLY A 33 8.00 3.77 15.50
N GLY A 34 7.56 2.63 16.08
CA GLY A 34 8.01 1.31 15.70
C GLY A 34 7.92 1.08 14.19
N VAL A 35 8.49 0.01 13.71
CA VAL A 35 8.48 -0.36 12.29
C VAL A 35 7.66 -1.64 12.13
N GLY A 36 6.63 -1.58 11.28
CA GLY A 36 5.92 -2.74 10.78
C GLY A 36 6.31 -3.03 9.34
N SER A 37 5.63 -3.98 8.71
CA SER A 37 5.79 -4.27 7.29
C SER A 37 4.47 -4.08 6.54
N LEU A 38 4.59 -3.67 5.28
CA LEU A 38 3.48 -3.60 4.34
C LEU A 38 3.76 -4.52 3.16
N GLU A 39 2.86 -5.47 2.94
CA GLU A 39 2.80 -6.28 1.73
C GLU A 39 1.68 -5.75 0.84
N ILE A 40 2.01 -5.44 -0.41
CA ILE A 40 1.02 -5.10 -1.43
C ILE A 40 0.95 -6.25 -2.43
N ARG A 41 -0.26 -6.77 -2.62
CA ARG A 41 -0.62 -7.82 -3.57
C ARG A 41 -1.37 -7.24 -4.74
N LEU A 42 -1.24 -7.89 -5.88
CA LEU A 42 -2.07 -7.67 -7.06
C LEU A 42 -3.01 -8.84 -7.22
N SER A 43 -4.30 -8.57 -7.34
CA SER A 43 -5.29 -9.51 -7.85
C SER A 43 -6.06 -8.86 -8.99
N ALA A 44 -6.82 -9.66 -9.73
CA ALA A 44 -7.74 -9.13 -10.72
C ALA A 44 -9.15 -9.63 -10.49
N LEU A 45 -10.09 -8.68 -10.46
CA LEU A 45 -11.51 -8.99 -10.46
C LEU A 45 -11.87 -9.61 -11.79
N SER A 46 -12.47 -10.80 -11.73
CA SER A 46 -13.19 -11.47 -12.82
C SER A 46 -12.57 -11.42 -14.22
N ALA A 47 -11.25 -11.25 -14.33
CA ALA A 47 -10.57 -11.37 -15.62
C ALA A 47 -10.53 -12.84 -16.05
N THR A 48 -11.69 -13.43 -16.33
CA THR A 48 -11.73 -14.68 -17.09
C THR A 48 -11.79 -14.33 -18.56
N ALA A 49 -11.08 -15.08 -19.40
CA ALA A 49 -11.25 -14.97 -20.86
C ALA A 49 -12.74 -15.10 -21.28
N ALA A 50 -13.56 -15.73 -20.44
CA ALA A 50 -15.00 -15.82 -20.59
C ALA A 50 -15.74 -14.53 -20.18
N GLY A 51 -15.29 -13.82 -19.14
CA GLY A 51 -15.89 -12.55 -18.68
C GLY A 51 -15.64 -11.43 -19.68
N LEU A 52 -14.42 -11.35 -20.22
CA LEU A 52 -14.08 -10.41 -21.29
C LEU A 52 -14.87 -10.68 -22.59
N ASN A 53 -15.41 -11.88 -22.74
CA ASN A 53 -16.21 -12.30 -23.91
C ASN A 53 -17.73 -12.25 -23.67
N ALA A 54 -18.23 -12.02 -22.43
CA ALA A 54 -19.62 -12.36 -22.07
C ALA A 54 -20.59 -11.19 -21.96
N GLN A 55 -20.16 -9.93 -22.05
CA GLN A 55 -21.08 -8.79 -21.88
C GLN A 55 -21.08 -7.86 -23.09
N VAL A 56 -22.04 -8.06 -23.96
CA VAL A 56 -22.37 -7.09 -25.01
C VAL A 56 -23.42 -6.13 -24.47
N SER A 57 -22.98 -5.06 -23.81
CA SER A 57 -23.81 -3.87 -23.70
C SER A 57 -23.43 -2.93 -24.85
N GLU A 58 -24.41 -2.37 -25.53
CA GLU A 58 -24.21 -1.57 -26.76
C GLU A 58 -23.29 -0.34 -26.63
N THR A 59 -22.74 -0.08 -25.45
CA THR A 59 -21.92 1.08 -25.13
C THR A 59 -20.50 0.73 -24.67
N GLN A 60 -20.19 -0.53 -24.35
CA GLN A 60 -18.84 -0.98 -23.98
C GLN A 60 -18.52 -2.25 -24.74
N ARG A 61 -17.63 -2.14 -25.72
CA ARG A 61 -17.19 -3.31 -26.50
C ARG A 61 -16.00 -3.93 -25.79
N TYR A 62 -16.20 -5.14 -25.32
CA TYR A 62 -15.15 -5.97 -24.78
C TYR A 62 -14.34 -6.60 -25.91
N VAL A 63 -13.05 -6.71 -25.68
CA VAL A 63 -12.14 -7.35 -26.62
C VAL A 63 -12.32 -8.85 -26.52
N THR A 64 -12.76 -9.50 -27.61
CA THR A 64 -12.93 -10.95 -27.64
C THR A 64 -11.60 -11.67 -27.96
N GLY A 65 -11.40 -12.87 -27.42
CA GLY A 65 -10.21 -13.69 -27.70
C GLY A 65 -8.97 -13.21 -26.96
N VAL A 66 -9.12 -12.51 -25.82
CA VAL A 66 -8.01 -12.11 -24.97
C VAL A 66 -7.39 -13.33 -24.30
N GLU A 67 -6.08 -13.48 -24.44
CA GLU A 67 -5.27 -14.58 -23.88
C GLU A 67 -4.36 -14.11 -22.75
N ALA A 68 -3.94 -12.84 -22.76
CA ALA A 68 -3.17 -12.22 -21.70
C ALA A 68 -3.40 -10.69 -21.63
N ILE A 69 -3.33 -10.13 -20.46
CA ILE A 69 -3.25 -8.68 -20.21
C ILE A 69 -2.06 -8.44 -19.32
N THR A 70 -0.96 -8.05 -19.93
CA THR A 70 0.30 -7.85 -19.22
C THR A 70 0.46 -6.38 -18.82
N VAL A 71 0.71 -6.10 -17.56
CA VAL A 71 0.92 -4.76 -17.03
C VAL A 71 2.26 -4.69 -16.32
N THR A 72 3.08 -3.71 -16.66
CA THR A 72 4.35 -3.42 -16.03
C THR A 72 4.22 -2.20 -15.14
N PHE A 73 4.39 -2.39 -13.84
CA PHE A 73 4.40 -1.31 -12.87
C PHE A 73 5.82 -0.73 -12.78
N SER A 74 5.96 0.58 -12.92
CA SER A 74 7.23 1.23 -12.64
C SER A 74 7.39 1.50 -11.15
N ARG A 75 6.27 1.77 -10.44
CA ARG A 75 6.33 2.17 -9.05
C ARG A 75 5.00 1.95 -8.34
N VAL A 76 5.09 1.57 -7.07
CA VAL A 76 3.97 1.58 -6.13
C VAL A 76 4.45 2.21 -4.83
N ASP A 77 3.78 3.26 -4.39
CA ASP A 77 4.13 4.03 -3.20
C ASP A 77 2.94 4.17 -2.25
N VAL A 78 3.24 4.50 -1.00
CA VAL A 78 2.24 4.87 0.00
C VAL A 78 2.54 6.21 0.64
N HIS A 79 1.51 6.90 1.11
CA HIS A 79 1.63 8.20 1.76
C HIS A 79 0.70 8.33 2.96
N ARG A 80 1.13 9.11 3.96
CA ARG A 80 0.32 9.36 5.17
C ARG A 80 -0.84 10.34 4.95
N SER A 81 -0.77 11.17 3.93
CA SER A 81 -1.82 12.14 3.57
C SER A 81 -2.67 11.61 2.42
N ALA A 82 -4.00 11.80 2.50
CA ALA A 82 -4.94 11.51 1.41
C ALA A 82 -4.86 12.52 0.24
N ASN A 83 -4.20 13.66 0.44
CA ASN A 83 -4.11 14.75 -0.54
C ASN A 83 -2.68 15.00 -1.01
N ALA A 84 -1.80 13.99 -0.92
CA ALA A 84 -0.41 14.15 -1.36
C ALA A 84 -0.33 14.45 -2.86
N GLY A 85 0.46 15.47 -3.21
CA GLY A 85 0.83 15.77 -4.59
C GLY A 85 1.82 14.75 -5.14
N ASN A 86 2.04 14.73 -6.47
CA ASN A 86 3.00 13.78 -7.06
C ASN A 86 4.44 14.01 -6.58
N ASN A 87 4.78 15.26 -6.26
CA ASN A 87 6.12 15.67 -5.85
C ASN A 87 6.26 15.87 -4.33
N ASP A 88 5.26 15.50 -3.54
CA ASP A 88 5.34 15.63 -2.09
C ASP A 88 6.44 14.71 -1.53
N ALA A 89 7.19 15.25 -0.58
CA ALA A 89 8.15 14.47 0.18
C ALA A 89 7.39 13.60 1.20
N GLY A 90 7.57 12.34 1.22
CA GLY A 90 6.86 11.44 2.15
C GLY A 90 6.17 10.28 1.46
N TRP A 91 6.28 10.21 0.14
CA TRP A 91 6.02 8.98 -0.58
C TRP A 91 7.08 7.94 -0.22
N ILE A 92 6.64 6.78 0.23
CA ILE A 92 7.50 5.65 0.58
C ILE A 92 7.26 4.56 -0.46
N GLU A 93 8.34 4.12 -1.09
CA GLU A 93 8.30 3.12 -2.14
C GLU A 93 8.10 1.72 -1.56
N VAL A 94 7.13 1.00 -2.13
CA VAL A 94 6.90 -0.43 -1.88
C VAL A 94 7.42 -1.26 -3.05
N LEU A 95 7.23 -0.76 -4.26
CA LEU A 95 7.82 -1.27 -5.50
C LEU A 95 8.49 -0.12 -6.23
N ASP A 96 9.74 -0.28 -6.63
CA ASP A 96 10.50 0.74 -7.37
C ASP A 96 10.99 0.24 -8.74
N SER A 97 11.35 1.18 -9.60
CA SER A 97 11.80 0.90 -10.96
C SER A 97 13.20 0.27 -11.07
N SER A 98 13.94 0.18 -9.96
CA SER A 98 15.27 -0.48 -9.95
C SER A 98 15.17 -1.99 -10.01
N ARG A 99 13.99 -2.56 -9.69
CA ARG A 99 13.77 -4.00 -9.81
C ARG A 99 13.76 -4.45 -11.28
N PRO A 100 14.18 -5.70 -11.56
CA PRO A 100 14.10 -6.26 -12.90
C PRO A 100 12.67 -6.19 -13.47
N LEU A 101 12.52 -5.95 -14.77
CA LEU A 101 11.21 -5.87 -15.43
C LEU A 101 10.34 -7.09 -15.15
N VAL A 102 10.93 -8.29 -15.13
CA VAL A 102 10.21 -9.55 -14.86
C VAL A 102 9.57 -9.57 -13.46
N GLU A 103 10.11 -8.85 -12.50
CA GLU A 103 9.56 -8.74 -11.16
C GLU A 103 8.49 -7.63 -11.02
N ARG A 104 8.30 -6.84 -12.06
CA ARG A 104 7.36 -5.72 -12.11
C ARG A 104 6.28 -5.90 -13.17
N THR A 105 6.32 -7.00 -13.91
CA THR A 105 5.42 -7.30 -15.02
C THR A 105 4.52 -8.49 -14.65
N PHE A 106 3.21 -8.27 -14.71
CA PHE A 106 2.19 -9.22 -14.26
C PHE A 106 1.14 -9.43 -15.35
N ASP A 107 0.71 -10.66 -15.51
CA ASP A 107 -0.46 -10.99 -16.33
C ASP A 107 -1.71 -11.00 -15.45
N LEU A 108 -2.62 -10.07 -15.71
CA LEU A 108 -3.84 -9.90 -14.92
C LEU A 108 -4.76 -11.14 -14.98
N LEU A 109 -4.70 -11.95 -16.06
CA LEU A 109 -5.49 -13.17 -16.15
C LEU A 109 -4.99 -14.26 -15.20
N LEU A 110 -3.68 -14.28 -14.90
CA LEU A 110 -3.10 -15.27 -14.00
C LEU A 110 -3.39 -14.96 -12.52
N VAL A 111 -3.57 -13.69 -12.19
CA VAL A 111 -3.90 -13.23 -10.82
C VAL A 111 -5.41 -13.06 -10.61
N ALA A 112 -6.23 -13.52 -11.55
CA ALA A 112 -7.69 -13.52 -11.46
C ALA A 112 -8.24 -14.73 -10.69
N GLY A 113 -9.53 -14.65 -10.34
CA GLY A 113 -10.26 -15.79 -9.77
C GLY A 113 -9.83 -16.16 -8.35
N GLY A 114 -9.33 -15.22 -7.57
CA GLY A 114 -8.88 -15.41 -6.19
C GLY A 114 -7.38 -15.71 -6.07
N ASN A 115 -6.65 -15.71 -7.18
CA ASN A 115 -5.19 -15.74 -7.17
C ASN A 115 -4.64 -14.34 -6.90
N PHE A 116 -3.38 -14.26 -6.52
CA PHE A 116 -2.65 -13.00 -6.37
C PHE A 116 -1.16 -13.21 -6.60
N ASP A 117 -0.48 -12.11 -6.94
CA ASP A 117 0.97 -11.99 -6.91
C ASP A 117 1.40 -10.87 -5.96
N VAL A 118 2.64 -10.93 -5.44
CA VAL A 118 3.17 -9.91 -4.55
C VAL A 118 3.86 -8.83 -5.38
N LEU A 119 3.26 -7.62 -5.39
CA LEU A 119 3.87 -6.44 -5.98
C LEU A 119 5.09 -5.98 -5.20
N GLY A 120 5.01 -5.99 -3.87
CA GLY A 120 6.12 -5.57 -3.04
C GLY A 120 5.87 -5.82 -1.56
N LEU A 121 6.98 -5.87 -0.82
CA LEU A 121 7.02 -5.96 0.64
C LEU A 121 8.10 -5.01 1.14
N THR A 122 7.75 -4.12 2.05
CA THR A 122 8.68 -3.13 2.61
C THR A 122 8.40 -2.86 4.09
N GLY A 123 9.45 -2.49 4.82
CA GLY A 123 9.32 -1.97 6.19
C GLY A 123 8.80 -0.53 6.17
N LEU A 124 7.80 -0.23 6.98
CA LEU A 124 7.24 1.11 7.12
C LEU A 124 7.21 1.55 8.58
N PRO A 125 7.44 2.84 8.86
CA PRO A 125 7.15 3.39 10.17
C PRO A 125 5.70 3.13 10.58
N ALA A 126 5.47 2.62 11.78
CA ALA A 126 4.13 2.40 12.30
C ALA A 126 3.31 3.70 12.27
N GLY A 127 2.01 3.57 11.97
CA GLY A 127 1.12 4.72 11.89
C GLY A 127 0.06 4.58 10.80
N HIS A 128 -0.68 5.66 10.61
CA HIS A 128 -1.75 5.74 9.64
C HIS A 128 -1.25 6.19 8.26
N TYR A 129 -1.71 5.51 7.24
CA TYR A 129 -1.51 5.82 5.84
C TYR A 129 -2.87 6.00 5.16
N GLN A 130 -2.94 6.85 4.15
CA GLN A 130 -4.23 7.24 3.57
C GLN A 130 -4.26 7.17 2.04
N GLN A 131 -3.11 6.99 1.41
CA GLN A 131 -3.03 6.98 -0.05
C GLN A 131 -2.02 5.96 -0.55
N VAL A 132 -2.39 5.26 -1.60
CA VAL A 132 -1.53 4.41 -2.41
C VAL A 132 -1.41 5.07 -3.79
N ARG A 133 -0.20 5.14 -4.34
CA ARG A 133 0.04 5.59 -5.71
C ARG A 133 0.58 4.45 -6.54
N VAL A 134 0.01 4.27 -7.72
CA VAL A 134 0.41 3.25 -8.69
C VAL A 134 0.84 3.94 -9.98
N ILE A 135 2.02 3.61 -10.48
CA ILE A 135 2.53 4.12 -11.75
C ILE A 135 2.74 2.94 -12.69
N ILE A 136 2.10 2.99 -13.85
CA ILE A 136 2.16 1.97 -14.89
C ILE A 136 3.04 2.49 -16.03
N ASP A 137 4.02 1.69 -16.41
CA ASP A 137 5.02 2.03 -17.42
C ASP A 137 4.62 1.50 -18.80
N GLU A 138 4.26 0.20 -18.85
CA GLU A 138 3.88 -0.47 -20.07
C GLU A 138 2.67 -1.39 -19.82
N ALA A 139 1.87 -1.58 -20.87
CA ALA A 139 0.81 -2.56 -20.86
C ALA A 139 0.60 -3.13 -22.26
N THR A 140 0.25 -4.41 -22.32
CA THR A 140 0.03 -5.15 -23.58
C THR A 140 -1.16 -6.07 -23.43
N VAL A 141 -2.02 -6.15 -24.43
CA VAL A 141 -3.05 -7.17 -24.54
C VAL A 141 -2.65 -8.18 -25.64
N THR A 142 -2.80 -9.47 -25.36
CA THR A 142 -2.59 -10.53 -26.34
C THR A 142 -3.94 -11.07 -26.77
N ILE A 143 -4.23 -10.97 -28.08
CA ILE A 143 -5.50 -11.38 -28.69
C ILE A 143 -5.19 -12.34 -29.80
N LEU A 144 -5.72 -13.57 -29.74
CA LEU A 144 -5.48 -14.63 -30.71
C LEU A 144 -3.99 -14.81 -31.03
N GLY A 145 -3.15 -14.81 -30.00
CA GLY A 145 -1.71 -14.97 -30.12
C GLY A 145 -0.96 -13.72 -30.58
N VAL A 146 -1.64 -12.59 -30.84
CA VAL A 146 -1.01 -11.33 -31.30
C VAL A 146 -0.93 -10.33 -30.15
N PRO A 147 0.28 -9.98 -29.68
CA PRO A 147 0.44 -8.93 -28.68
C PRO A 147 0.26 -7.54 -29.30
N SER A 148 -0.55 -6.71 -28.66
CA SER A 148 -0.80 -5.33 -29.03
C SER A 148 -0.59 -4.41 -27.84
N PRO A 149 0.18 -3.30 -27.99
CA PRO A 149 0.38 -2.36 -26.90
C PRO A 149 -0.93 -1.66 -26.54
N LEU A 150 -1.10 -1.38 -25.25
CA LEU A 150 -2.20 -0.57 -24.73
C LEU A 150 -1.74 0.87 -24.54
N ALA A 151 -2.51 1.82 -25.07
CA ALA A 151 -2.32 3.23 -24.77
C ALA A 151 -2.73 3.49 -23.31
N ILE A 152 -1.77 3.81 -22.45
CA ILE A 152 -2.02 4.01 -21.01
C ILE A 152 -2.51 5.43 -20.75
N SER A 153 -3.56 5.61 -19.93
CA SER A 153 -4.05 6.93 -19.54
C SER A 153 -2.97 7.74 -18.81
N SER A 154 -2.92 9.04 -19.04
CA SER A 154 -1.90 9.93 -18.45
C SER A 154 -1.89 9.89 -16.92
N GLY A 155 -3.05 9.67 -16.29
CA GLY A 155 -3.17 9.52 -14.84
C GLY A 155 -2.41 8.29 -14.34
N ALA A 156 -2.48 7.17 -15.04
CA ALA A 156 -1.77 5.94 -14.68
C ALA A 156 -0.26 6.04 -14.93
N GLN A 157 0.17 6.77 -15.96
CA GLN A 157 1.59 7.01 -16.24
C GLN A 157 2.24 7.98 -15.27
N THR A 158 1.50 8.98 -14.77
CA THR A 158 2.03 10.01 -13.84
C THR A 158 1.79 9.68 -12.38
N GLY A 159 0.93 8.74 -12.08
CA GLY A 159 0.62 8.27 -10.73
C GLY A 159 -0.88 8.28 -10.43
N LEU A 160 -1.51 7.13 -10.62
CA LEU A 160 -2.89 6.88 -10.19
C LEU A 160 -2.93 6.84 -8.66
N LYS A 161 -3.66 7.76 -8.05
CA LYS A 161 -3.80 7.88 -6.59
C LYS A 161 -5.08 7.24 -6.12
N LEU A 162 -4.94 6.28 -5.23
CA LEU A 162 -6.01 5.52 -4.62
C LEU A 162 -6.10 5.90 -3.15
N ASN A 163 -7.20 6.51 -2.74
CA ASN A 163 -7.42 6.87 -1.34
C ASN A 163 -7.92 5.65 -0.58
N ARG A 164 -7.10 5.18 0.37
CA ARG A 164 -7.42 4.07 1.25
C ARG A 164 -6.75 4.28 2.61
N ASN A 165 -7.56 4.37 3.65
CA ASN A 165 -7.05 4.43 5.02
C ASN A 165 -6.64 3.03 5.47
N PHE A 166 -5.42 2.90 5.97
CA PHE A 166 -4.91 1.69 6.61
C PHE A 166 -3.90 2.04 7.70
N THR A 167 -3.62 1.10 8.59
CA THR A 167 -2.67 1.27 9.68
C THR A 167 -1.59 0.21 9.61
N VAL A 168 -0.35 0.65 9.72
CA VAL A 168 0.81 -0.21 9.94
C VAL A 168 1.09 -0.23 11.44
N PHE A 169 1.08 -1.41 12.05
CA PHE A 169 1.36 -1.59 13.47
C PHE A 169 2.80 -2.01 13.68
N ASP A 170 3.38 -1.61 14.80
CA ASP A 170 4.74 -1.99 15.17
C ASP A 170 4.90 -3.51 15.24
N GLY A 171 5.95 -4.02 14.62
CA GLY A 171 6.28 -5.45 14.58
C GLY A 171 5.26 -6.33 13.85
N GLN A 172 4.25 -5.75 13.19
CA GLN A 172 3.20 -6.51 12.50
C GLN A 172 3.27 -6.32 10.98
N GLU A 173 2.72 -7.30 10.27
CA GLU A 173 2.53 -7.21 8.83
C GLU A 173 1.11 -6.74 8.52
N THR A 174 1.03 -5.71 7.69
CA THR A 174 -0.22 -5.21 7.10
C THR A 174 -0.26 -5.62 5.65
N ARG A 175 -1.40 -6.10 5.17
CA ARG A 175 -1.60 -6.54 3.78
C ARG A 175 -2.65 -5.70 3.09
N LEU A 176 -2.32 -5.25 1.89
CA LEU A 176 -3.25 -4.63 0.97
C LEU A 176 -3.28 -5.42 -0.33
N THR A 177 -4.45 -5.61 -0.89
CA THR A 177 -4.61 -6.18 -2.23
C THR A 177 -5.13 -5.10 -3.16
N LEU A 178 -4.38 -4.80 -4.21
CA LEU A 178 -4.84 -4.01 -5.34
C LEU A 178 -5.65 -4.92 -6.26
N ASP A 179 -6.93 -4.67 -6.33
CA ASP A 179 -7.87 -5.48 -7.09
C ASP A 179 -8.15 -4.79 -8.42
N PHE A 180 -7.52 -5.29 -9.46
CA PHE A 180 -7.51 -4.69 -10.78
C PHE A 180 -8.71 -5.19 -11.59
N ASP A 181 -9.63 -4.30 -11.94
CA ASP A 181 -10.74 -4.62 -12.82
C ASP A 181 -10.29 -4.56 -14.29
N ALA A 182 -9.84 -5.68 -14.81
CA ALA A 182 -9.33 -5.75 -16.18
C ALA A 182 -10.42 -5.49 -17.22
N GLU A 183 -11.66 -5.89 -16.94
CA GLU A 183 -12.78 -5.72 -17.86
C GLU A 183 -13.17 -4.24 -18.02
N GLN A 184 -13.13 -3.47 -16.94
CA GLN A 184 -13.43 -2.05 -17.00
C GLN A 184 -12.22 -1.22 -17.45
N SER A 185 -11.02 -1.75 -17.32
CA SER A 185 -9.78 -1.02 -17.59
C SER A 185 -9.33 -1.08 -19.05
N VAL A 186 -9.57 -2.18 -19.75
CA VAL A 186 -9.13 -2.36 -21.14
C VAL A 186 -10.27 -2.07 -22.11
N LYS A 187 -10.02 -1.17 -23.06
CA LYS A 187 -11.03 -0.73 -24.04
C LYS A 187 -10.44 -0.72 -25.44
N GLU A 188 -11.25 -1.05 -26.44
CA GLU A 188 -10.93 -0.75 -27.84
C GLU A 188 -11.36 0.68 -28.15
N GLU A 189 -10.47 1.50 -28.72
CA GLU A 189 -10.70 2.93 -29.00
C GLU A 189 -11.86 3.16 -29.96
N SER A 190 -11.97 2.29 -30.98
CA SER A 190 -13.06 2.28 -31.94
C SER A 190 -13.32 0.86 -32.40
N PRO A 191 -14.55 0.55 -32.80
CA PRO A 191 -14.90 -0.79 -33.29
C PRO A 191 -13.96 -1.27 -34.41
N ASP A 192 -13.41 -2.46 -34.21
CA ASP A 192 -12.53 -3.14 -35.19
C ASP A 192 -11.27 -2.32 -35.56
N SER A 193 -10.87 -1.35 -34.74
CA SER A 193 -9.68 -0.53 -34.99
C SER A 193 -8.38 -1.28 -34.70
N GLY A 194 -8.41 -2.29 -33.83
CA GLY A 194 -7.21 -2.95 -33.32
C GLY A 194 -6.34 -2.03 -32.45
N ILE A 195 -6.84 -0.87 -32.03
CA ILE A 195 -6.19 0.06 -31.13
C ILE A 195 -6.84 -0.03 -29.76
N TYR A 196 -6.04 -0.35 -28.75
CA TYR A 196 -6.52 -0.59 -27.40
C TYR A 196 -5.92 0.40 -26.42
N SER A 197 -6.68 0.73 -25.37
CA SER A 197 -6.24 1.59 -24.28
C SER A 197 -6.44 0.94 -22.93
N LEU A 198 -5.63 1.38 -21.96
CA LEU A 198 -5.70 1.03 -20.55
C LEU A 198 -6.03 2.28 -19.73
N ASP A 199 -7.21 2.27 -19.12
CA ASP A 199 -7.62 3.24 -18.12
C ASP A 199 -7.90 2.48 -16.82
N PRO A 200 -6.90 2.35 -15.91
CA PRO A 200 -6.96 1.41 -14.82
C PRO A 200 -8.07 1.71 -13.83
N VAL A 201 -8.92 0.72 -13.57
CA VAL A 201 -9.91 0.70 -12.49
C VAL A 201 -9.38 -0.26 -11.42
N ILE A 202 -8.96 0.29 -10.27
CA ILE A 202 -8.31 -0.46 -9.21
C ILE A 202 -9.01 -0.19 -7.88
N GLY A 203 -9.49 -1.26 -7.24
CA GLY A 203 -9.93 -1.25 -5.85
C GLY A 203 -8.78 -1.58 -4.89
N ILE A 204 -8.94 -1.25 -3.61
CA ILE A 204 -8.02 -1.68 -2.55
C ILE A 204 -8.79 -2.42 -1.47
N VAL A 205 -8.38 -3.65 -1.19
CA VAL A 205 -8.89 -4.48 -0.10
C VAL A 205 -7.79 -4.67 0.93
N GLN A 206 -8.12 -4.53 2.20
CA GLN A 206 -7.23 -4.86 3.33
C GLN A 206 -7.63 -6.21 3.89
N SER A 207 -6.67 -7.11 4.04
CA SER A 207 -6.84 -8.48 4.58
C SER A 207 -6.03 -8.68 5.86
#